data_7a93cbebbdf35838e1b2daf7a2cff2df
#
_entry.id   7a93cbebbdf35838e1b2daf7a2cff2df
#
_cell.length_a   1.000
_cell.length_b   1.000
_cell.length_c   1.000
_cell.angle_alpha   90.00
_cell.angle_beta   90.00
_cell.angle_gamma   90.00
#
_symmetry.space_group_name_H-M   'P 1'
#
loop_
_entity.id
_entity.type
_entity.pdbx_description
1 polymer ?
#
loop_
_entity_poly.entity_id
_entity_poly.type
_entity_poly.pdbx_seq_one_letter_code
_entity_poly.pdbx_strand_id
1 'polypeptide(L)'
;MRWFDYITINIYWLGLNMASGSLTPIILPYLVALFVGEEVKGTALGTLRSAGLVIAILVQPTAGLLSDRSTLRWGRRRPYIFLGTVLDLLFLTLMGLAGSYWFLFASVLLLQFSSNIAHGALQGLIPDLVPEEQRGRASGVKALMELLPVVLTAFTTARLIGAGKMWEALLLVMGSLFLTMLITLFFVHEEPLTEEVKEPLSPRLVRIAILTVIFVAVTALAGGLVGLVGRLCGGMGVVQLVAVGLAGLVAMAGAIILGVWWSARVGIGEGARKHPSFTWWVVNRLLYLAAVGSIQSFALYFLQDVLHVPNAPVAVGNLMVVVGIFTLLAALPSGWLADRFGRKPLVALAGVAGALGTFLLFLSHTMPMVTVSGIIIGMSAGIFMTTNWALGTDLVPPEEAGRYLGVSNLAGAGAGIVGAGIGGPMADFFNAYQKGLGYLVIFAIYGALFLLSVVTLLKVRPTVGEEGA
;
A
#
# COMPACT_ATOMS: atom_id res chain seq x y z
N MET A 1 6.22 18.12 -25.88
CA MET A 1 4.84 17.68 -25.65
C MET A 1 3.96 18.86 -25.22
N ARG A 2 2.67 18.84 -25.53
CA ARG A 2 1.70 19.85 -25.09
C ARG A 2 1.19 19.51 -23.69
N TRP A 3 0.67 20.46 -22.94
CA TRP A 3 0.09 20.22 -21.62
C TRP A 3 -1.03 19.15 -21.61
N PHE A 4 -1.81 19.11 -22.68
CA PHE A 4 -2.84 18.11 -22.88
C PHE A 4 -2.29 16.67 -22.90
N ASP A 5 -1.11 16.46 -23.51
CA ASP A 5 -0.48 15.13 -23.58
C ASP A 5 -0.09 14.62 -22.19
N TYR A 6 0.41 15.49 -21.30
CA TYR A 6 0.72 15.10 -19.91
C TYR A 6 -0.53 14.70 -19.13
N ILE A 7 -1.67 15.39 -19.39
CA ILE A 7 -2.95 15.05 -18.74
C ILE A 7 -3.44 13.70 -19.24
N THR A 8 -3.48 13.48 -20.56
CA THR A 8 -4.04 12.25 -21.15
C THR A 8 -3.22 11.00 -20.83
N ILE A 9 -1.89 11.10 -20.74
CA ILE A 9 -0.99 10.02 -20.31
C ILE A 9 -1.24 9.65 -18.84
N ASN A 10 -1.63 10.61 -18.00
CA ASN A 10 -1.75 10.41 -16.56
C ASN A 10 -3.19 10.31 -16.05
N ILE A 11 -4.20 10.61 -16.86
CA ILE A 11 -5.60 10.69 -16.40
C ILE A 11 -6.12 9.34 -15.84
N TYR A 12 -5.62 8.21 -16.32
CA TYR A 12 -6.04 6.90 -15.83
C TYR A 12 -5.61 6.65 -14.38
N TRP A 13 -4.52 7.32 -13.89
CA TRP A 13 -4.17 7.30 -12.47
C TRP A 13 -5.28 7.85 -11.58
N LEU A 14 -6.06 8.83 -12.06
CA LEU A 14 -7.21 9.37 -11.33
C LEU A 14 -8.28 8.29 -11.12
N GLY A 15 -8.68 7.58 -12.19
CA GLY A 15 -9.67 6.50 -12.08
C GLY A 15 -9.21 5.37 -11.17
N LEU A 16 -7.96 4.91 -11.35
CA LEU A 16 -7.36 3.84 -10.57
C LEU A 16 -7.26 4.19 -9.08
N ASN A 17 -6.83 5.41 -8.75
CA ASN A 17 -6.72 5.85 -7.36
C ASN A 17 -8.08 6.19 -6.75
N MET A 18 -9.08 6.60 -7.54
CA MET A 18 -10.44 6.73 -7.06
C MET A 18 -11.04 5.37 -6.65
N ALA A 19 -10.77 4.33 -7.44
CA ALA A 19 -11.17 2.97 -7.08
C ALA A 19 -10.44 2.49 -5.80
N SER A 20 -9.12 2.53 -5.77
CA SER A 20 -8.35 2.06 -4.61
C SER A 20 -8.62 2.85 -3.33
N GLY A 21 -8.76 4.18 -3.43
CA GLY A 21 -9.08 5.08 -2.33
C GLY A 21 -10.51 4.92 -1.79
N SER A 22 -11.45 4.47 -2.64
CA SER A 22 -12.82 4.15 -2.22
C SER A 22 -12.91 2.75 -1.61
N LEU A 23 -12.30 1.76 -2.27
CA LEU A 23 -12.41 0.36 -1.88
C LEU A 23 -11.69 0.08 -0.56
N THR A 24 -10.43 0.42 -0.49
CA THR A 24 -9.56 0.00 0.61
C THR A 24 -10.00 0.50 1.99
N PRO A 25 -10.24 1.81 2.20
CA PRO A 25 -10.56 2.34 3.53
C PRO A 25 -12.06 2.38 3.84
N ILE A 26 -12.94 2.26 2.84
CA ILE A 26 -14.36 2.51 3.04
C ILE A 26 -15.22 1.30 2.63
N ILE A 27 -15.21 0.92 1.34
CA ILE A 27 -16.15 -0.06 0.80
C ILE A 27 -15.85 -1.47 1.32
N LEU A 28 -14.58 -1.91 1.27
CA LEU A 28 -14.23 -3.27 1.70
C LEU A 28 -14.45 -3.49 3.20
N PRO A 29 -13.99 -2.59 4.12
CA PRO A 29 -14.31 -2.76 5.52
C PRO A 29 -15.83 -2.77 5.78
N TYR A 30 -16.58 -1.90 5.11
CA TYR A 30 -18.03 -1.84 5.24
C TYR A 30 -18.71 -3.16 4.82
N LEU A 31 -18.38 -3.69 3.63
CA LEU A 31 -18.95 -4.94 3.12
C LEU A 31 -18.51 -6.15 3.93
N VAL A 32 -17.26 -6.22 4.36
CA VAL A 32 -16.78 -7.32 5.21
C VAL A 32 -17.55 -7.35 6.51
N ALA A 33 -17.70 -6.22 7.21
CA ALA A 33 -18.47 -6.16 8.45
C ALA A 33 -19.95 -6.60 8.26
N LEU A 34 -20.53 -6.25 7.11
CA LEU A 34 -21.91 -6.63 6.77
C LEU A 34 -22.09 -8.16 6.66
N PHE A 35 -21.10 -8.88 6.09
CA PHE A 35 -21.24 -10.30 5.79
C PHE A 35 -20.74 -11.25 6.89
N VAL A 36 -19.73 -10.84 7.69
CA VAL A 36 -19.13 -11.73 8.69
C VAL A 36 -19.49 -11.37 10.13
N GLY A 37 -20.09 -10.21 10.35
CA GLY A 37 -20.42 -9.73 11.70
C GLY A 37 -19.20 -9.22 12.47
N GLU A 38 -19.45 -8.86 13.74
CA GLU A 38 -18.50 -8.14 14.59
C GLU A 38 -17.30 -8.98 15.06
N GLU A 39 -17.50 -10.30 15.24
CA GLU A 39 -16.55 -11.17 15.92
C GLU A 39 -15.29 -11.47 15.10
N VAL A 40 -15.39 -11.52 13.79
CA VAL A 40 -14.32 -11.96 12.89
C VAL A 40 -14.04 -10.97 11.75
N LYS A 41 -14.57 -9.75 11.81
CA LYS A 41 -14.43 -8.76 10.73
C LYS A 41 -12.98 -8.33 10.51
N GLY A 42 -12.17 -8.28 11.57
CA GLY A 42 -10.75 -7.96 11.48
C GLY A 42 -9.98 -9.04 10.75
N THR A 43 -10.16 -10.32 11.11
CA THR A 43 -9.56 -11.48 10.44
C THR A 43 -10.00 -11.57 8.99
N ALA A 44 -11.30 -11.41 8.73
CA ALA A 44 -11.85 -11.47 7.38
C ALA A 44 -11.27 -10.36 6.48
N LEU A 45 -11.24 -9.12 6.97
CA LEU A 45 -10.64 -7.99 6.22
C LEU A 45 -9.13 -8.20 6.01
N GLY A 46 -8.41 -8.60 7.05
CA GLY A 46 -6.97 -8.86 6.99
C GLY A 46 -6.63 -9.96 5.99
N THR A 47 -7.39 -11.07 5.98
CA THR A 47 -7.22 -12.19 5.05
C THR A 47 -7.54 -11.76 3.61
N LEU A 48 -8.66 -11.05 3.40
CA LEU A 48 -9.06 -10.53 2.10
C LEU A 48 -7.97 -9.61 1.50
N ARG A 49 -7.47 -8.68 2.32
CA ARG A 49 -6.43 -7.75 1.88
C ARG A 49 -5.10 -8.44 1.61
N SER A 50 -4.66 -9.35 2.48
CA SER A 50 -3.43 -10.10 2.29
C SER A 50 -3.48 -10.95 1.03
N ALA A 51 -4.59 -11.66 0.78
CA ALA A 51 -4.78 -12.45 -0.43
C ALA A 51 -4.79 -11.56 -1.69
N GLY A 52 -5.45 -10.39 -1.64
CA GLY A 52 -5.43 -9.41 -2.72
C GLY A 52 -4.03 -8.88 -3.04
N LEU A 53 -3.22 -8.59 -2.01
CA LEU A 53 -1.83 -8.14 -2.17
C LEU A 53 -0.93 -9.23 -2.74
N VAL A 54 -1.15 -10.51 -2.41
CA VAL A 54 -0.45 -11.63 -3.04
C VAL A 54 -0.68 -11.65 -4.55
N ILE A 55 -1.94 -11.46 -4.98
CA ILE A 55 -2.27 -11.34 -6.40
C ILE A 55 -1.59 -10.12 -7.03
N ALA A 56 -1.61 -8.96 -6.35
CA ALA A 56 -0.97 -7.75 -6.84
C ALA A 56 0.54 -7.94 -7.08
N ILE A 57 1.26 -8.57 -6.14
CA ILE A 57 2.70 -8.85 -6.26
C ILE A 57 3.00 -9.73 -7.48
N LEU A 58 2.14 -10.70 -7.78
CA LEU A 58 2.32 -11.60 -8.91
C LEU A 58 1.94 -10.95 -10.24
N VAL A 59 0.79 -10.30 -10.27
CA VAL A 59 0.17 -9.85 -11.53
C VAL A 59 0.76 -8.54 -12.03
N GLN A 60 0.97 -7.55 -11.17
CA GLN A 60 1.40 -6.21 -11.60
C GLN A 60 2.75 -6.23 -12.35
N PRO A 61 3.84 -6.80 -11.83
CA PRO A 61 5.10 -6.85 -12.56
C PRO A 61 5.03 -7.81 -13.75
N THR A 62 4.25 -8.89 -13.67
CA THR A 62 4.03 -9.82 -14.78
C THR A 62 3.34 -9.13 -15.94
N ALA A 63 2.26 -8.39 -15.69
CA ALA A 63 1.56 -7.62 -16.69
C ALA A 63 2.44 -6.50 -17.29
N GLY A 64 3.26 -5.85 -16.47
CA GLY A 64 4.27 -4.91 -16.95
C GLY A 64 5.23 -5.56 -17.95
N LEU A 65 5.84 -6.69 -17.57
CA LEU A 65 6.75 -7.45 -18.44
C LEU A 65 6.09 -7.96 -19.72
N LEU A 66 4.83 -8.40 -19.65
CA LEU A 66 4.07 -8.83 -20.83
C LEU A 66 3.74 -7.65 -21.74
N SER A 67 3.33 -6.52 -21.18
CA SER A 67 3.03 -5.32 -21.94
C SER A 67 4.28 -4.73 -22.62
N ASP A 68 5.47 -4.84 -21.98
CA ASP A 68 6.75 -4.44 -22.59
C ASP A 68 7.06 -5.17 -23.90
N ARG A 69 6.50 -6.36 -24.09
CA ARG A 69 6.74 -7.25 -25.26
C ARG A 69 5.57 -7.32 -26.23
N SER A 70 4.54 -6.56 -25.97
CA SER A 70 3.32 -6.59 -26.79
C SER A 70 3.57 -6.00 -28.16
N THR A 71 3.26 -6.78 -29.22
CA THR A 71 3.30 -6.39 -30.63
C THR A 71 1.92 -6.04 -31.17
N LEU A 72 0.93 -5.84 -30.29
CA LEU A 72 -0.44 -5.54 -30.68
C LEU A 72 -0.52 -4.18 -31.40
N ARG A 73 -1.35 -4.11 -32.44
CA ARG A 73 -1.51 -2.92 -33.30
C ARG A 73 -2.02 -1.67 -32.55
N TRP A 74 -2.64 -1.86 -31.39
CA TRP A 74 -3.15 -0.76 -30.54
C TRP A 74 -2.06 -0.09 -29.69
N GLY A 75 -0.83 -0.57 -29.75
CA GLY A 75 0.28 -0.17 -28.90
C GLY A 75 0.60 -1.23 -27.84
N ARG A 76 1.60 -0.95 -27.01
CA ARG A 76 2.11 -1.90 -26.00
C ARG A 76 1.25 -1.92 -24.73
N ARG A 77 0.85 -0.74 -24.23
CA ARG A 77 0.21 -0.56 -22.91
C ARG A 77 -1.32 -0.51 -22.99
N ARG A 78 -1.85 0.17 -24.01
CA ARG A 78 -3.30 0.39 -24.17
C ARG A 78 -4.15 -0.88 -24.14
N PRO A 79 -3.79 -2.00 -24.79
CA PRO A 79 -4.57 -3.24 -24.73
C PRO A 79 -4.72 -3.80 -23.30
N TYR A 80 -3.67 -3.69 -22.48
CA TYR A 80 -3.68 -4.17 -21.08
C TYR A 80 -4.50 -3.24 -20.19
N ILE A 81 -4.44 -1.92 -20.40
CA ILE A 81 -5.29 -0.94 -19.69
C ILE A 81 -6.75 -1.20 -20.03
N PHE A 82 -7.08 -1.42 -21.31
CA PHE A 82 -8.43 -1.75 -21.75
C PHE A 82 -8.94 -3.04 -21.12
N LEU A 83 -8.20 -4.14 -21.27
CA LEU A 83 -8.58 -5.46 -20.73
C LEU A 83 -8.76 -5.41 -19.21
N GLY A 84 -7.79 -4.83 -18.50
CA GLY A 84 -7.85 -4.70 -17.05
C GLY A 84 -9.06 -3.90 -16.60
N THR A 85 -9.33 -2.75 -17.24
CA THR A 85 -10.49 -1.92 -16.87
C THR A 85 -11.82 -2.60 -17.17
N VAL A 86 -11.98 -3.24 -18.32
CA VAL A 86 -13.24 -3.96 -18.66
C VAL A 86 -13.51 -5.06 -17.63
N LEU A 87 -12.49 -5.82 -17.25
CA LEU A 87 -12.59 -6.82 -16.19
C LEU A 87 -12.85 -6.18 -14.82
N ASP A 88 -12.25 -5.01 -14.51
CA ASP A 88 -12.54 -4.27 -13.28
C ASP A 88 -13.99 -3.87 -13.17
N LEU A 89 -14.61 -3.39 -14.25
CA LEU A 89 -16.04 -3.05 -14.28
C LEU A 89 -16.90 -4.28 -14.01
N LEU A 90 -16.55 -5.44 -14.60
CA LEU A 90 -17.25 -6.71 -14.35
C LEU A 90 -17.12 -7.12 -12.88
N PHE A 91 -15.89 -7.11 -12.33
CA PHE A 91 -15.66 -7.60 -10.96
C PHE A 91 -16.14 -6.62 -9.88
N LEU A 92 -16.18 -5.32 -10.14
CA LEU A 92 -16.87 -4.34 -9.29
C LEU A 92 -18.38 -4.58 -9.29
N THR A 93 -18.96 -4.93 -10.44
CA THR A 93 -20.39 -5.33 -10.51
C THR A 93 -20.65 -6.58 -9.69
N LEU A 94 -19.81 -7.63 -9.84
CA LEU A 94 -19.94 -8.85 -9.02
C LEU A 94 -19.79 -8.55 -7.53
N MET A 95 -18.85 -7.67 -7.16
CA MET A 95 -18.68 -7.24 -5.76
C MET A 95 -19.94 -6.55 -5.22
N GLY A 96 -20.59 -5.71 -6.02
CA GLY A 96 -21.86 -5.06 -5.65
C GLY A 96 -23.04 -6.04 -5.52
N LEU A 97 -23.00 -7.17 -6.25
CA LEU A 97 -23.97 -8.25 -6.18
C LEU A 97 -23.65 -9.28 -5.09
N ALA A 98 -22.57 -9.09 -4.31
CA ALA A 98 -22.18 -10.06 -3.32
C ALA A 98 -23.26 -10.25 -2.25
N GLY A 99 -23.68 -11.49 -2.06
CA GLY A 99 -24.61 -11.91 -1.01
C GLY A 99 -23.94 -12.67 0.13
N SER A 100 -22.62 -12.88 0.05
CA SER A 100 -21.85 -13.58 1.08
C SER A 100 -20.38 -13.14 1.09
N TYR A 101 -19.70 -13.38 2.21
CA TYR A 101 -18.27 -13.07 2.34
C TYR A 101 -17.41 -13.80 1.30
N TRP A 102 -17.65 -15.07 1.03
CA TRP A 102 -16.84 -15.84 0.08
C TRP A 102 -17.04 -15.37 -1.36
N PHE A 103 -18.25 -14.93 -1.72
CA PHE A 103 -18.48 -14.33 -3.02
C PHE A 103 -17.79 -12.96 -3.14
N LEU A 104 -17.87 -12.14 -2.08
CA LEU A 104 -17.10 -10.88 -1.99
C LEU A 104 -15.60 -11.17 -2.11
N PHE A 105 -15.08 -12.15 -1.37
CA PHE A 105 -13.69 -12.56 -1.39
C PHE A 105 -13.21 -12.89 -2.80
N ALA A 106 -13.93 -13.76 -3.50
CA ALA A 106 -13.62 -14.13 -4.89
C ALA A 106 -13.66 -12.92 -5.82
N SER A 107 -14.70 -12.07 -5.72
CA SER A 107 -14.85 -10.87 -6.54
C SER A 107 -13.69 -9.88 -6.34
N VAL A 108 -13.24 -9.68 -5.09
CA VAL A 108 -12.11 -8.81 -4.78
C VAL A 108 -10.79 -9.40 -5.29
N LEU A 109 -10.57 -10.71 -5.21
CA LEU A 109 -9.37 -11.34 -5.77
C LEU A 109 -9.32 -11.19 -7.29
N LEU A 110 -10.44 -11.38 -7.97
CA LEU A 110 -10.55 -11.16 -9.41
C LEU A 110 -10.35 -9.68 -9.78
N LEU A 111 -10.89 -8.76 -8.98
CA LEU A 111 -10.67 -7.33 -9.13
C LEU A 111 -9.17 -6.96 -8.95
N GLN A 112 -8.51 -7.54 -7.97
CA GLN A 112 -7.06 -7.34 -7.78
C GLN A 112 -6.26 -7.90 -8.96
N PHE A 113 -6.68 -9.01 -9.54
CA PHE A 113 -6.07 -9.55 -10.74
C PHE A 113 -6.20 -8.56 -11.91
N SER A 114 -7.41 -8.11 -12.24
CA SER A 114 -7.67 -7.24 -13.38
C SER A 114 -7.06 -5.85 -13.21
N SER A 115 -7.22 -5.24 -12.04
CA SER A 115 -6.68 -3.91 -11.74
C SER A 115 -5.16 -3.87 -11.84
N ASN A 116 -4.46 -4.94 -11.41
CA ASN A 116 -3.02 -5.01 -11.53
C ASN A 116 -2.52 -5.31 -12.95
N ILE A 117 -3.36 -5.86 -13.84
CA ILE A 117 -3.05 -5.91 -15.28
C ILE A 117 -2.97 -4.48 -15.85
N ALA A 118 -3.99 -3.66 -15.60
CA ALA A 118 -4.01 -2.27 -16.05
C ALA A 118 -2.89 -1.44 -15.39
N HIS A 119 -2.70 -1.59 -14.08
CA HIS A 119 -1.70 -0.85 -13.30
C HIS A 119 -0.28 -1.16 -13.77
N GLY A 120 0.05 -2.44 -14.02
CA GLY A 120 1.36 -2.85 -14.52
C GLY A 120 1.72 -2.20 -15.85
N ALA A 121 0.76 -2.13 -16.77
CA ALA A 121 0.93 -1.46 -18.07
C ALA A 121 1.01 0.07 -17.92
N LEU A 122 0.16 0.67 -17.10
CA LEU A 122 0.10 2.11 -16.86
C LEU A 122 1.44 2.72 -16.44
N GLN A 123 2.20 2.01 -15.60
CA GLN A 123 3.50 2.48 -15.12
C GLN A 123 4.52 2.71 -16.22
N GLY A 124 4.36 2.04 -17.36
CA GLY A 124 5.25 2.19 -18.52
C GLY A 124 4.96 3.40 -19.39
N LEU A 125 3.80 4.06 -19.29
CA LEU A 125 3.43 5.15 -20.21
C LEU A 125 4.36 6.37 -20.12
N ILE A 126 4.78 6.79 -18.92
CA ILE A 126 5.69 7.93 -18.77
C ILE A 126 7.07 7.63 -19.35
N PRO A 127 7.77 6.55 -18.96
CA PRO A 127 9.09 6.26 -19.51
C PRO A 127 9.07 5.98 -21.03
N ASP A 128 7.97 5.44 -21.57
CA ASP A 128 7.86 5.09 -22.98
C ASP A 128 7.54 6.30 -23.88
N LEU A 129 6.71 7.26 -23.41
CA LEU A 129 6.16 8.31 -24.24
C LEU A 129 6.71 9.71 -23.95
N VAL A 130 7.27 9.92 -22.76
CA VAL A 130 7.72 11.25 -22.32
C VAL A 130 9.24 11.37 -22.46
N PRO A 131 9.74 12.37 -23.23
CA PRO A 131 11.16 12.67 -23.31
C PRO A 131 11.78 12.88 -21.92
N GLU A 132 13.02 12.47 -21.75
CA GLU A 132 13.70 12.43 -20.46
C GLU A 132 13.69 13.79 -19.75
N GLU A 133 13.92 14.89 -20.48
CA GLU A 133 13.95 16.25 -19.96
C GLU A 133 12.57 16.74 -19.49
N GLN A 134 11.48 16.07 -19.89
CA GLN A 134 10.10 16.44 -19.59
C GLN A 134 9.44 15.50 -18.59
N ARG A 135 10.09 14.41 -18.17
CA ARG A 135 9.55 13.42 -17.22
C ARG A 135 9.19 14.03 -15.87
N GLY A 136 9.92 15.06 -15.45
CA GLY A 136 9.60 15.80 -14.24
C GLY A 136 8.21 16.46 -14.27
N ARG A 137 7.83 17.08 -15.40
CA ARG A 137 6.49 17.69 -15.60
C ARG A 137 5.41 16.62 -15.64
N ALA A 138 5.63 15.51 -16.36
CA ALA A 138 4.70 14.39 -16.41
C ALA A 138 4.47 13.78 -15.03
N SER A 139 5.54 13.61 -14.22
CA SER A 139 5.45 13.11 -12.85
C SER A 139 4.68 14.07 -11.93
N GLY A 140 4.82 15.37 -12.13
CA GLY A 140 4.02 16.38 -11.40
C GLY A 140 2.52 16.24 -11.69
N VAL A 141 2.15 16.07 -12.98
CA VAL A 141 0.74 15.83 -13.37
C VAL A 141 0.25 14.48 -12.82
N LYS A 142 1.07 13.42 -12.86
CA LYS A 142 0.75 12.13 -12.24
C LYS A 142 0.42 12.30 -10.75
N ALA A 143 1.26 13.01 -10.02
CA ALA A 143 1.03 13.26 -8.60
C ALA A 143 -0.31 13.96 -8.32
N LEU A 144 -0.71 14.92 -9.17
CA LEU A 144 -2.04 15.53 -9.09
C LEU A 144 -3.16 14.51 -9.34
N MET A 145 -3.01 13.62 -10.34
CA MET A 145 -3.98 12.57 -10.65
C MET A 145 -4.04 11.48 -9.57
N GLU A 146 -3.02 11.33 -8.75
CA GLU A 146 -3.01 10.43 -7.58
C GLU A 146 -3.63 11.06 -6.33
N LEU A 147 -3.50 12.37 -6.16
CA LEU A 147 -3.99 13.09 -4.97
C LEU A 147 -5.45 13.55 -5.09
N LEU A 148 -5.86 14.01 -6.27
CA LEU A 148 -7.22 14.46 -6.51
C LEU A 148 -8.30 13.43 -6.11
N PRO A 149 -8.13 12.13 -6.39
CA PRO A 149 -9.06 11.09 -5.96
C PRO A 149 -9.29 11.02 -4.45
N VAL A 150 -8.32 11.38 -3.62
CA VAL A 150 -8.49 11.41 -2.16
C VAL A 150 -9.61 12.39 -1.78
N VAL A 151 -9.58 13.57 -2.38
CA VAL A 151 -10.62 14.60 -2.17
C VAL A 151 -11.95 14.15 -2.78
N LEU A 152 -11.92 13.67 -4.02
CA LEU A 152 -13.14 13.21 -4.71
C LEU A 152 -13.82 12.08 -3.94
N THR A 153 -13.08 11.07 -3.48
CA THR A 153 -13.62 9.96 -2.70
C THR A 153 -14.31 10.43 -1.42
N ALA A 154 -13.72 11.39 -0.71
CA ALA A 154 -14.28 11.91 0.53
C ALA A 154 -15.62 12.64 0.30
N PHE A 155 -15.70 13.41 -0.78
CA PHE A 155 -16.90 14.20 -1.10
C PHE A 155 -17.97 13.42 -1.87
N THR A 156 -17.66 12.26 -2.40
CA THR A 156 -18.55 11.43 -3.20
C THR A 156 -18.77 10.06 -2.57
N THR A 157 -17.85 9.12 -2.76
CA THR A 157 -18.00 7.71 -2.34
C THR A 157 -18.27 7.57 -0.84
N ALA A 158 -17.53 8.29 0.00
CA ALA A 158 -17.71 8.22 1.46
C ALA A 158 -19.11 8.67 1.90
N ARG A 159 -19.62 9.72 1.27
CA ARG A 159 -21.00 10.23 1.56
C ARG A 159 -22.08 9.31 1.02
N LEU A 160 -21.89 8.75 -0.18
CA LEU A 160 -22.85 7.78 -0.74
C LEU A 160 -22.94 6.53 0.13
N ILE A 161 -21.81 5.97 0.55
CA ILE A 161 -21.77 4.82 1.48
C ILE A 161 -22.39 5.19 2.82
N GLY A 162 -22.07 6.36 3.37
CA GLY A 162 -22.66 6.85 4.62
C GLY A 162 -24.18 7.09 4.54
N ALA A 163 -24.72 7.29 3.33
CA ALA A 163 -26.15 7.39 3.05
C ALA A 163 -26.80 6.05 2.68
N GLY A 164 -26.08 4.93 2.75
CA GLY A 164 -26.57 3.59 2.37
C GLY A 164 -26.69 3.36 0.86
N LYS A 165 -26.10 4.25 0.04
CA LYS A 165 -26.19 4.23 -1.42
C LYS A 165 -24.98 3.52 -2.04
N MET A 166 -24.87 2.21 -1.77
CA MET A 166 -23.74 1.39 -2.21
C MET A 166 -23.60 1.36 -3.74
N TRP A 167 -24.72 1.15 -4.44
CA TRP A 167 -24.69 1.04 -5.90
C TRP A 167 -24.27 2.34 -6.58
N GLU A 168 -24.76 3.48 -6.10
CA GLU A 168 -24.35 4.80 -6.63
C GLU A 168 -22.87 5.06 -6.40
N ALA A 169 -22.32 4.61 -5.25
CA ALA A 169 -20.90 4.69 -4.98
C ALA A 169 -20.07 3.81 -5.94
N LEU A 170 -20.51 2.58 -6.19
CA LEU A 170 -19.86 1.67 -7.14
C LEU A 170 -19.95 2.19 -8.56
N LEU A 171 -21.12 2.67 -9.01
CA LEU A 171 -21.31 3.24 -10.34
C LEU A 171 -20.43 4.48 -10.57
N LEU A 172 -20.24 5.29 -9.54
CA LEU A 172 -19.32 6.45 -9.62
C LEU A 172 -17.86 6.01 -9.80
N VAL A 173 -17.43 5.01 -9.04
CA VAL A 173 -16.08 4.42 -9.18
C VAL A 173 -15.91 3.79 -10.55
N MET A 174 -16.87 2.98 -11.00
CA MET A 174 -16.87 2.35 -12.32
C MET A 174 -16.87 3.40 -13.44
N GLY A 175 -17.70 4.43 -13.32
CA GLY A 175 -17.76 5.54 -14.28
C GLY A 175 -16.45 6.30 -14.37
N SER A 176 -15.78 6.53 -13.25
CA SER A 176 -14.46 7.19 -13.24
C SER A 176 -13.38 6.34 -13.92
N LEU A 177 -13.33 5.04 -13.64
CA LEU A 177 -12.43 4.10 -14.32
C LEU A 177 -12.70 4.04 -15.83
N PHE A 178 -13.96 3.90 -16.21
CA PHE A 178 -14.36 3.81 -17.61
C PHE A 178 -14.03 5.10 -18.39
N LEU A 179 -14.38 6.26 -17.85
CA LEU A 179 -14.12 7.54 -18.47
C LEU A 179 -12.62 7.81 -18.64
N THR A 180 -11.84 7.59 -17.59
CA THR A 180 -10.39 7.82 -17.64
C THR A 180 -9.68 6.82 -18.56
N MET A 181 -10.16 5.57 -18.62
CA MET A 181 -9.70 4.59 -19.61
C MET A 181 -9.99 5.08 -21.04
N LEU A 182 -11.22 5.51 -21.34
CA LEU A 182 -11.58 6.00 -22.68
C LEU A 182 -10.68 7.17 -23.09
N ILE A 183 -10.48 8.16 -22.20
CA ILE A 183 -9.60 9.30 -22.49
C ILE A 183 -8.19 8.79 -22.84
N THR A 184 -7.63 7.89 -22.03
CA THR A 184 -6.31 7.31 -22.28
C THR A 184 -6.26 6.57 -23.61
N LEU A 185 -7.26 5.73 -23.93
CA LEU A 185 -7.27 4.95 -25.16
C LEU A 185 -7.42 5.80 -26.42
N PHE A 186 -8.20 6.89 -26.37
CA PHE A 186 -8.45 7.72 -27.56
C PHE A 186 -7.32 8.73 -27.80
N PHE A 187 -6.72 9.29 -26.77
CA PHE A 187 -5.77 10.39 -26.89
C PHE A 187 -4.31 9.99 -26.76
N VAL A 188 -4.00 8.86 -26.11
CA VAL A 188 -2.62 8.36 -26.03
C VAL A 188 -2.33 7.51 -27.25
N HIS A 189 -1.29 7.89 -28.01
CA HIS A 189 -0.83 7.15 -29.19
C HIS A 189 0.50 6.48 -28.87
N GLU A 190 0.54 5.17 -29.03
CA GLU A 190 1.73 4.34 -28.86
C GLU A 190 2.10 3.72 -30.21
N GLU A 191 3.39 3.66 -30.50
CA GLU A 191 3.88 2.90 -31.63
C GLU A 191 4.00 1.41 -31.25
N PRO A 192 3.50 0.48 -32.11
CA PRO A 192 3.69 -0.96 -31.89
C PRO A 192 5.18 -1.32 -31.92
N LEU A 193 5.57 -2.31 -31.13
CA LEU A 193 6.90 -2.89 -31.28
C LEU A 193 7.03 -3.59 -32.63
N THR A 194 8.09 -3.26 -33.37
CA THR A 194 8.42 -3.86 -34.66
C THR A 194 9.21 -5.16 -34.53
N GLU A 195 9.93 -5.35 -33.40
CA GLU A 195 10.75 -6.52 -33.16
C GLU A 195 10.32 -7.24 -31.87
N GLU A 196 10.28 -8.57 -31.93
CA GLU A 196 10.01 -9.39 -30.73
C GLU A 196 11.22 -9.41 -29.78
N VAL A 197 10.96 -9.17 -28.50
CA VAL A 197 11.98 -9.28 -27.46
C VAL A 197 12.29 -10.75 -27.18
N LYS A 198 13.47 -11.22 -27.57
CA LYS A 198 13.90 -12.64 -27.50
C LYS A 198 14.30 -13.14 -26.11
N GLU A 199 14.46 -12.27 -25.11
CA GLU A 199 14.85 -12.72 -23.77
C GLU A 199 13.77 -13.61 -23.13
N PRO A 200 14.13 -14.73 -22.43
CA PRO A 200 13.17 -15.59 -21.77
C PRO A 200 12.51 -14.87 -20.58
N LEU A 201 11.18 -14.97 -20.48
CA LEU A 201 10.38 -14.44 -19.34
C LEU A 201 10.51 -15.30 -18.08
N SER A 202 10.70 -16.60 -18.27
CA SER A 202 10.60 -17.59 -17.19
C SER A 202 11.49 -17.30 -15.97
N PRO A 203 12.76 -16.86 -16.08
CA PRO A 203 13.56 -16.58 -14.88
C PRO A 203 13.04 -15.41 -14.06
N ARG A 204 12.46 -14.38 -14.72
CA ARG A 204 11.90 -13.21 -14.04
C ARG A 204 10.60 -13.56 -13.31
N LEU A 205 9.74 -14.35 -13.96
CA LEU A 205 8.47 -14.81 -13.37
C LEU A 205 8.69 -15.76 -12.19
N VAL A 206 9.62 -16.73 -12.33
CA VAL A 206 9.99 -17.63 -11.24
C VAL A 206 10.51 -16.86 -10.03
N ARG A 207 11.34 -15.83 -10.25
CA ARG A 207 11.84 -14.99 -9.16
C ARG A 207 10.70 -14.27 -8.43
N ILE A 208 9.75 -13.65 -9.16
CA ILE A 208 8.57 -12.99 -8.58
C ILE A 208 7.76 -13.99 -7.74
N ALA A 209 7.50 -15.19 -8.28
CA ALA A 209 6.77 -16.23 -7.57
C ALA A 209 7.48 -16.67 -6.27
N ILE A 210 8.79 -16.90 -6.32
CA ILE A 210 9.57 -17.26 -5.13
C ILE A 210 9.51 -16.16 -4.06
N LEU A 211 9.69 -14.90 -4.45
CA LEU A 211 9.61 -13.77 -3.52
C LEU A 211 8.23 -13.68 -2.85
N THR A 212 7.17 -13.89 -3.62
CA THR A 212 5.79 -13.91 -3.11
C THR A 212 5.60 -15.06 -2.11
N VAL A 213 6.02 -16.28 -2.47
CA VAL A 213 5.93 -17.44 -1.57
C VAL A 213 6.68 -17.22 -0.27
N ILE A 214 7.87 -16.59 -0.32
CA ILE A 214 8.65 -16.25 0.89
C ILE A 214 7.82 -15.36 1.83
N PHE A 215 7.25 -14.25 1.34
CA PHE A 215 6.47 -13.35 2.19
C PHE A 215 5.21 -14.00 2.74
N VAL A 216 4.49 -14.78 1.93
CA VAL A 216 3.29 -15.52 2.37
C VAL A 216 3.65 -16.55 3.44
N ALA A 217 4.67 -17.37 3.21
CA ALA A 217 5.09 -18.40 4.14
C ALA A 217 5.57 -17.82 5.47
N VAL A 218 6.43 -16.79 5.43
CA VAL A 218 6.94 -16.15 6.64
C VAL A 218 5.81 -15.48 7.43
N THR A 219 4.86 -14.82 6.74
CA THR A 219 3.69 -14.20 7.40
C THR A 219 2.77 -15.25 8.03
N ALA A 220 2.50 -16.35 7.31
CA ALA A 220 1.66 -17.43 7.83
C ALA A 220 2.29 -18.10 9.06
N LEU A 221 3.60 -18.39 9.01
CA LEU A 221 4.34 -18.94 10.15
C LEU A 221 4.34 -17.97 11.35
N ALA A 222 4.60 -16.69 11.12
CA ALA A 222 4.60 -15.67 12.16
C ALA A 222 3.20 -15.52 12.79
N GLY A 223 2.13 -15.46 11.99
CA GLY A 223 0.75 -15.43 12.48
C GLY A 223 0.37 -16.71 13.22
N GLY A 224 0.82 -17.88 12.75
CA GLY A 224 0.64 -19.16 13.42
C GLY A 224 1.31 -19.20 14.82
N LEU A 225 2.51 -18.61 14.94
CA LEU A 225 3.19 -18.47 16.24
C LEU A 225 2.41 -17.58 17.21
N VAL A 226 1.84 -16.46 16.75
CA VAL A 226 0.97 -15.62 17.59
C VAL A 226 -0.25 -16.41 18.07
N GLY A 227 -0.90 -17.16 17.19
CA GLY A 227 -2.02 -18.04 17.55
C GLY A 227 -1.63 -19.14 18.55
N LEU A 228 -0.44 -19.71 18.41
CA LEU A 228 0.10 -20.69 19.35
C LEU A 228 0.32 -20.09 20.74
N VAL A 229 0.93 -18.89 20.82
CA VAL A 229 1.10 -18.16 22.09
C VAL A 229 -0.26 -17.90 22.75
N GLY A 230 -1.26 -17.47 21.95
CA GLY A 230 -2.61 -17.25 22.45
C GLY A 230 -3.25 -18.49 23.07
N ARG A 231 -2.99 -19.68 22.48
CA ARG A 231 -3.48 -20.97 23.02
C ARG A 231 -2.73 -21.43 24.24
N LEU A 232 -1.38 -21.34 24.24
CA LEU A 232 -0.54 -21.74 25.36
C LEU A 232 -0.77 -20.90 26.62
N CYS A 233 -1.05 -19.61 26.46
CA CYS A 233 -1.38 -18.70 27.56
C CYS A 233 -2.90 -18.64 27.83
N GLY A 234 -3.70 -19.56 27.24
CA GLY A 234 -5.15 -19.59 27.41
C GLY A 234 -5.57 -19.66 28.89
N GLY A 235 -6.52 -18.81 29.25
CA GLY A 235 -7.00 -18.72 30.63
C GLY A 235 -6.15 -17.91 31.62
N MET A 236 -4.99 -17.35 31.17
CA MET A 236 -4.10 -16.56 32.06
C MET A 236 -4.52 -15.06 32.15
N GLY A 237 -5.70 -14.68 31.67
CA GLY A 237 -6.22 -13.32 31.78
C GLY A 237 -5.27 -12.27 31.13
N VAL A 238 -4.85 -11.27 31.95
CA VAL A 238 -3.99 -10.17 31.46
C VAL A 238 -2.65 -10.67 30.92
N VAL A 239 -2.08 -11.75 31.45
CA VAL A 239 -0.82 -12.34 30.98
C VAL A 239 -0.95 -12.82 29.53
N GLN A 240 -2.08 -13.45 29.19
CA GLN A 240 -2.37 -13.86 27.80
C GLN A 240 -2.43 -12.66 26.86
N LEU A 241 -3.10 -11.57 27.26
CA LEU A 241 -3.19 -10.36 26.45
C LEU A 241 -1.81 -9.75 26.17
N VAL A 242 -0.99 -9.59 27.23
CA VAL A 242 0.38 -9.07 27.09
C VAL A 242 1.23 -9.99 26.21
N ALA A 243 1.19 -11.30 26.44
CA ALA A 243 1.96 -12.28 25.68
C ALA A 243 1.59 -12.25 24.18
N VAL A 244 0.29 -12.22 23.83
CA VAL A 244 -0.17 -12.13 22.44
C VAL A 244 0.19 -10.79 21.81
N GLY A 245 0.09 -9.67 22.54
CA GLY A 245 0.50 -8.35 22.05
C GLY A 245 1.98 -8.29 21.70
N LEU A 246 2.84 -8.77 22.61
CA LEU A 246 4.30 -8.84 22.38
C LEU A 246 4.65 -9.83 21.26
N ALA A 247 4.01 -11.01 21.24
CA ALA A 247 4.19 -11.98 20.17
C ALA A 247 3.81 -11.40 18.80
N GLY A 248 2.72 -10.62 18.73
CA GLY A 248 2.30 -9.94 17.51
C GLY A 248 3.31 -8.92 17.01
N LEU A 249 3.86 -8.08 17.90
CA LEU A 249 4.91 -7.13 17.54
C LEU A 249 6.17 -7.87 17.02
N VAL A 250 6.62 -8.89 17.74
CA VAL A 250 7.80 -9.69 17.36
C VAL A 250 7.54 -10.44 16.05
N ALA A 251 6.34 -10.99 15.87
CA ALA A 251 5.94 -11.69 14.66
C ALA A 251 5.92 -10.77 13.43
N MET A 252 5.32 -9.57 13.54
CA MET A 252 5.29 -8.61 12.43
C MET A 252 6.69 -8.10 12.08
N ALA A 253 7.47 -7.68 13.07
CA ALA A 253 8.84 -7.22 12.84
C ALA A 253 9.73 -8.35 12.29
N GLY A 254 9.65 -9.55 12.87
CA GLY A 254 10.37 -10.73 12.44
C GLY A 254 10.00 -11.16 11.02
N ALA A 255 8.71 -11.17 10.68
CA ALA A 255 8.23 -11.49 9.32
C ALA A 255 8.80 -10.51 8.27
N ILE A 256 8.81 -9.22 8.59
CA ILE A 256 9.38 -8.21 7.70
C ILE A 256 10.90 -8.42 7.55
N ILE A 257 11.63 -8.57 8.65
CA ILE A 257 13.10 -8.74 8.61
C ILE A 257 13.47 -10.01 7.85
N LEU A 258 12.84 -11.13 8.16
CA LEU A 258 13.09 -12.42 7.49
C LEU A 258 12.65 -12.39 6.03
N GLY A 259 11.47 -11.84 5.74
CA GLY A 259 10.97 -11.69 4.38
C GLY A 259 11.91 -10.87 3.50
N VAL A 260 12.38 -9.73 4.00
CA VAL A 260 13.35 -8.88 3.28
C VAL A 260 14.70 -9.59 3.10
N TRP A 261 15.21 -10.22 4.14
CA TRP A 261 16.51 -10.87 4.10
C TRP A 261 16.54 -12.04 3.08
N TRP A 262 15.50 -12.89 3.07
CA TRP A 262 15.36 -13.93 2.06
C TRP A 262 15.12 -13.37 0.67
N SER A 263 14.30 -12.32 0.54
CA SER A 263 14.05 -11.66 -0.74
C SER A 263 15.30 -11.01 -1.32
N ALA A 264 16.11 -10.37 -0.50
CA ALA A 264 17.38 -9.80 -0.94
C ALA A 264 18.35 -10.90 -1.42
N ARG A 265 18.42 -12.03 -0.70
CA ARG A 265 19.27 -13.18 -1.13
C ARG A 265 18.83 -13.77 -2.46
N VAL A 266 17.53 -13.98 -2.65
CA VAL A 266 16.98 -14.56 -3.88
C VAL A 266 17.01 -13.55 -5.03
N GLY A 267 16.65 -12.30 -4.75
CA GLY A 267 16.54 -11.24 -5.75
C GLY A 267 17.88 -10.66 -6.20
N ILE A 268 18.79 -10.40 -5.24
CA ILE A 268 20.09 -9.73 -5.47
C ILE A 268 21.24 -10.72 -5.43
N GLY A 269 21.11 -11.85 -4.69
CA GLY A 269 22.16 -12.85 -4.55
C GLY A 269 23.32 -12.35 -3.67
N GLU A 270 24.58 -12.57 -4.13
CA GLU A 270 25.76 -12.19 -3.37
C GLU A 270 25.90 -10.67 -3.18
N GLY A 271 25.37 -9.87 -4.09
CA GLY A 271 25.32 -8.40 -3.96
C GLY A 271 24.62 -7.92 -2.69
N ALA A 272 23.62 -8.65 -2.19
CA ALA A 272 22.93 -8.33 -0.93
C ALA A 272 23.87 -8.40 0.30
N ARG A 273 24.92 -9.24 0.26
CA ARG A 273 25.93 -9.31 1.31
C ARG A 273 26.94 -8.18 1.22
N LYS A 274 27.24 -7.72 0.00
CA LYS A 274 28.16 -6.62 -0.25
C LYS A 274 27.54 -5.26 0.13
N HIS A 275 26.23 -5.12 0.01
CA HIS A 275 25.48 -3.89 0.29
C HIS A 275 24.45 -4.07 1.43
N PRO A 276 24.87 -4.32 2.68
CA PRO A 276 23.95 -4.57 3.79
C PRO A 276 23.07 -3.34 4.12
N SER A 277 23.56 -2.12 3.86
CA SER A 277 22.81 -0.88 4.05
C SER A 277 21.52 -0.85 3.24
N PHE A 278 21.54 -1.35 1.99
CA PHE A 278 20.34 -1.48 1.18
C PHE A 278 19.31 -2.42 1.80
N THR A 279 19.73 -3.60 2.26
CA THR A 279 18.82 -4.56 2.90
C THR A 279 18.14 -3.95 4.13
N TRP A 280 18.90 -3.24 4.99
CA TRP A 280 18.35 -2.57 6.16
C TRP A 280 17.46 -1.37 5.80
N TRP A 281 17.75 -0.66 4.71
CA TRP A 281 16.86 0.36 4.19
C TRP A 281 15.52 -0.23 3.72
N VAL A 282 15.53 -1.40 3.05
CA VAL A 282 14.28 -2.09 2.68
C VAL A 282 13.50 -2.50 3.93
N VAL A 283 14.17 -3.01 4.98
CA VAL A 283 13.51 -3.32 6.26
C VAL A 283 12.87 -2.07 6.87
N ASN A 284 13.61 -0.94 6.95
CA ASN A 284 13.07 0.34 7.40
C ASN A 284 11.80 0.71 6.64
N ARG A 285 11.87 0.67 5.31
CA ARG A 285 10.75 0.99 4.42
C ARG A 285 9.53 0.12 4.68
N LEU A 286 9.71 -1.19 4.84
CA LEU A 286 8.61 -2.11 5.04
C LEU A 286 7.96 -1.98 6.42
N LEU A 287 8.74 -1.79 7.46
CA LEU A 287 8.22 -1.53 8.80
C LEU A 287 7.33 -0.28 8.81
N TYR A 288 7.78 0.78 8.15
CA TYR A 288 7.03 2.02 8.00
C TYR A 288 5.73 1.81 7.19
N LEU A 289 5.82 1.18 6.00
CA LEU A 289 4.67 0.96 5.12
C LEU A 289 3.65 -0.01 5.72
N ALA A 290 4.10 -1.02 6.48
CA ALA A 290 3.20 -1.93 7.20
C ALA A 290 2.36 -1.17 8.24
N ALA A 291 2.96 -0.24 8.97
CA ALA A 291 2.26 0.56 9.96
C ALA A 291 1.24 1.50 9.30
N VAL A 292 1.66 2.35 8.37
CA VAL A 292 0.79 3.37 7.78
C VAL A 292 -0.37 2.76 6.97
N GLY A 293 -0.09 1.72 6.18
CA GLY A 293 -1.11 1.05 5.36
C GLY A 293 -2.14 0.28 6.19
N SER A 294 -1.72 -0.28 7.33
CA SER A 294 -2.62 -1.01 8.22
C SER A 294 -3.50 -0.09 9.05
N ILE A 295 -3.00 1.06 9.52
CA ILE A 295 -3.81 2.08 10.19
C ILE A 295 -4.97 2.51 9.28
N GLN A 296 -4.68 2.81 8.02
CA GLN A 296 -5.71 3.18 7.04
C GLN A 296 -6.77 2.09 6.85
N SER A 297 -6.37 0.83 6.92
CA SER A 297 -7.26 -0.32 6.70
C SER A 297 -8.28 -0.53 7.81
N PHE A 298 -7.87 -0.29 9.04
CA PHE A 298 -8.70 -0.50 10.23
C PHE A 298 -9.33 0.80 10.76
N ALA A 299 -9.08 1.95 10.10
CA ALA A 299 -9.60 3.24 10.53
C ALA A 299 -11.13 3.27 10.65
N LEU A 300 -11.84 2.66 9.67
CA LEU A 300 -13.32 2.59 9.72
C LEU A 300 -13.82 1.90 10.98
N TYR A 301 -13.25 0.74 11.29
CA TYR A 301 -13.66 -0.04 12.46
C TYR A 301 -13.29 0.65 13.76
N PHE A 302 -12.13 1.31 13.82
CA PHE A 302 -11.74 2.12 14.99
C PHE A 302 -12.76 3.25 15.26
N LEU A 303 -13.18 3.98 14.22
CA LEU A 303 -14.17 5.04 14.39
C LEU A 303 -15.54 4.51 14.81
N GLN A 304 -15.92 3.33 14.34
CA GLN A 304 -17.20 2.70 14.68
C GLN A 304 -17.19 2.13 16.11
N ASP A 305 -16.18 1.33 16.45
CA ASP A 305 -16.20 0.49 17.65
C ASP A 305 -15.57 1.15 18.88
N VAL A 306 -14.63 2.09 18.70
CA VAL A 306 -13.96 2.80 19.79
C VAL A 306 -14.58 4.16 20.04
N LEU A 307 -14.79 4.95 18.97
CA LEU A 307 -15.30 6.32 19.07
C LEU A 307 -16.82 6.42 18.85
N HIS A 308 -17.46 5.32 18.44
CA HIS A 308 -18.90 5.25 18.18
C HIS A 308 -19.42 6.35 17.25
N VAL A 309 -18.63 6.70 16.21
CA VAL A 309 -18.99 7.74 15.26
C VAL A 309 -20.17 7.29 14.41
N PRO A 310 -21.31 8.02 14.40
CA PRO A 310 -22.55 7.57 13.74
C PRO A 310 -22.41 7.36 12.24
N ASN A 311 -21.58 8.17 11.57
CA ASN A 311 -21.31 8.08 10.13
C ASN A 311 -19.81 7.92 9.87
N ALA A 312 -19.27 6.77 10.28
CA ALA A 312 -17.85 6.46 10.15
C ALA A 312 -17.32 6.54 8.71
N PRO A 313 -18.05 6.11 7.64
CA PRO A 313 -17.56 6.29 6.26
C PRO A 313 -17.26 7.73 5.89
N VAL A 314 -18.15 8.67 6.26
CA VAL A 314 -17.94 10.11 6.01
C VAL A 314 -16.78 10.63 6.84
N ALA A 315 -16.66 10.20 8.10
CA ALA A 315 -15.56 10.62 8.97
C ALA A 315 -14.20 10.13 8.43
N VAL A 316 -14.11 8.88 7.95
CA VAL A 316 -12.92 8.35 7.26
C VAL A 316 -12.59 9.19 6.03
N GLY A 317 -13.57 9.49 5.18
CA GLY A 317 -13.37 10.33 4.00
C GLY A 317 -12.80 11.69 4.36
N ASN A 318 -13.37 12.38 5.34
CA ASN A 318 -12.89 13.68 5.80
C ASN A 318 -11.46 13.60 6.37
N LEU A 319 -11.14 12.55 7.15
CA LEU A 319 -9.79 12.31 7.65
C LEU A 319 -8.79 12.06 6.52
N MET A 320 -9.19 11.33 5.47
CA MET A 320 -8.32 11.10 4.30
C MET A 320 -7.95 12.42 3.62
N VAL A 321 -8.89 13.37 3.50
CA VAL A 321 -8.59 14.72 2.94
C VAL A 321 -7.57 15.43 3.81
N VAL A 322 -7.78 15.46 5.13
CA VAL A 322 -6.86 16.10 6.07
C VAL A 322 -5.47 15.47 5.98
N VAL A 323 -5.39 14.15 6.08
CA VAL A 323 -4.12 13.40 5.96
C VAL A 323 -3.45 13.69 4.62
N GLY A 324 -4.20 13.66 3.52
CA GLY A 324 -3.68 13.93 2.17
C GLY A 324 -3.11 15.35 2.01
N ILE A 325 -3.82 16.37 2.51
CA ILE A 325 -3.34 17.76 2.48
C ILE A 325 -2.03 17.89 3.25
N PHE A 326 -1.96 17.38 4.47
CA PHE A 326 -0.75 17.47 5.29
C PHE A 326 0.39 16.58 4.77
N THR A 327 0.09 15.46 4.10
CA THR A 327 1.08 14.68 3.34
C THR A 327 1.71 15.55 2.25
N LEU A 328 0.91 16.26 1.46
CA LEU A 328 1.40 17.12 0.39
C LEU A 328 2.20 18.31 0.93
N LEU A 329 1.67 19.00 1.96
CA LEU A 329 2.34 20.14 2.59
C LEU A 329 3.69 19.77 3.18
N ALA A 330 3.84 18.57 3.71
CA ALA A 330 5.10 18.08 4.26
C ALA A 330 6.05 17.56 3.16
N ALA A 331 5.54 16.94 2.10
CA ALA A 331 6.37 16.42 1.01
C ALA A 331 7.12 17.52 0.26
N LEU A 332 6.50 18.68 0.03
CA LEU A 332 7.08 19.78 -0.73
C LEU A 332 8.40 20.30 -0.11
N PRO A 333 8.45 20.68 1.19
CA PRO A 333 9.70 21.15 1.81
C PRO A 333 10.69 20.03 2.12
N SER A 334 10.22 18.78 2.22
CA SER A 334 11.06 17.65 2.65
C SER A 334 12.24 17.38 1.71
N GLY A 335 12.06 17.57 0.41
CA GLY A 335 13.15 17.44 -0.57
C GLY A 335 14.28 18.45 -0.27
N TRP A 336 13.95 19.72 -0.15
CA TRP A 336 14.92 20.76 0.18
C TRP A 336 15.57 20.56 1.55
N LEU A 337 14.78 20.16 2.56
CA LEU A 337 15.31 19.85 3.89
C LEU A 337 16.26 18.64 3.85
N ALA A 338 15.96 17.63 3.01
CA ALA A 338 16.80 16.45 2.85
C ALA A 338 18.15 16.78 2.22
N ASP A 339 18.17 17.73 1.28
CA ASP A 339 19.42 18.19 0.66
C ASP A 339 20.30 19.00 1.66
N ARG A 340 19.65 19.70 2.63
CA ARG A 340 20.35 20.52 3.61
C ARG A 340 20.80 19.76 4.87
N PHE A 341 19.95 18.88 5.40
CA PHE A 341 20.17 18.18 6.67
C PHE A 341 20.50 16.69 6.50
N GLY A 342 20.53 16.22 5.26
CA GLY A 342 20.72 14.81 4.92
C GLY A 342 19.40 14.02 4.90
N ARG A 343 19.37 13.00 4.07
CA ARG A 343 18.16 12.17 3.83
C ARG A 343 17.82 11.26 5.02
N LYS A 344 18.85 10.64 5.63
CA LYS A 344 18.68 9.70 6.74
C LYS A 344 18.04 10.33 8.00
N PRO A 345 18.43 11.53 8.48
CA PRO A 345 17.76 12.19 9.60
C PRO A 345 16.28 12.50 9.35
N LEU A 346 15.93 12.88 8.11
CA LEU A 346 14.51 13.14 7.78
C LEU A 346 13.68 11.86 7.74
N VAL A 347 14.22 10.75 7.25
CA VAL A 347 13.55 9.43 7.33
C VAL A 347 13.34 9.03 8.79
N ALA A 348 14.32 9.30 9.67
CA ALA A 348 14.17 9.07 11.11
C ALA A 348 13.09 9.96 11.71
N LEU A 349 13.08 11.27 11.39
CA LEU A 349 12.04 12.21 11.82
C LEU A 349 10.64 11.74 11.40
N ALA A 350 10.49 11.27 10.15
CA ALA A 350 9.23 10.72 9.67
C ALA A 350 8.79 9.51 10.53
N GLY A 351 9.69 8.57 10.83
CA GLY A 351 9.37 7.42 11.68
C GLY A 351 8.95 7.83 13.09
N VAL A 352 9.65 8.79 13.71
CA VAL A 352 9.29 9.33 15.04
C VAL A 352 7.93 10.04 14.98
N ALA A 353 7.70 10.90 13.98
CA ALA A 353 6.42 11.58 13.82
C ALA A 353 5.27 10.59 13.59
N GLY A 354 5.48 9.55 12.77
CA GLY A 354 4.51 8.46 12.57
C GLY A 354 4.16 7.74 13.87
N ALA A 355 5.17 7.44 14.70
CA ALA A 355 4.96 6.84 16.01
C ALA A 355 4.18 7.76 16.95
N LEU A 356 4.56 9.04 17.04
CA LEU A 356 3.86 10.03 17.87
C LEU A 356 2.39 10.18 17.46
N GLY A 357 2.12 10.34 16.14
CA GLY A 357 0.76 10.42 15.63
C GLY A 357 -0.05 9.16 15.93
N THR A 358 0.56 7.97 15.83
CA THR A 358 -0.11 6.70 16.09
C THR A 358 -0.36 6.48 17.58
N PHE A 359 0.57 6.85 18.46
CA PHE A 359 0.34 6.81 19.90
C PHE A 359 -0.70 7.83 20.36
N LEU A 360 -0.76 9.01 19.71
CA LEU A 360 -1.85 9.95 19.94
C LEU A 360 -3.20 9.38 19.48
N LEU A 361 -3.22 8.65 18.35
CA LEU A 361 -4.41 7.94 17.89
C LEU A 361 -4.86 6.86 18.89
N PHE A 362 -3.92 6.10 19.48
CA PHE A 362 -4.20 5.14 20.55
C PHE A 362 -4.83 5.80 21.77
N LEU A 363 -4.43 7.02 22.12
CA LEU A 363 -4.98 7.77 23.26
C LEU A 363 -6.23 8.58 22.89
N SER A 364 -6.69 8.53 21.63
CA SER A 364 -7.77 9.40 21.17
C SER A 364 -9.14 8.91 21.61
N HIS A 365 -9.89 9.79 22.28
CA HIS A 365 -11.27 9.58 22.69
C HIS A 365 -12.26 10.50 21.96
N THR A 366 -11.77 11.40 21.12
CA THR A 366 -12.58 12.40 20.41
C THR A 366 -12.10 12.57 18.96
N MET A 367 -13.02 12.98 18.06
CA MET A 367 -12.68 13.24 16.66
C MET A 367 -11.60 14.32 16.47
N PRO A 368 -11.57 15.43 17.22
CA PRO A 368 -10.46 16.39 17.13
C PRO A 368 -9.10 15.77 17.41
N MET A 369 -8.96 14.89 18.40
CA MET A 369 -7.70 14.18 18.68
C MET A 369 -7.31 13.27 17.53
N VAL A 370 -8.25 12.52 16.95
CA VAL A 370 -8.03 11.69 15.76
C VAL A 370 -7.58 12.54 14.59
N THR A 371 -8.18 13.71 14.42
CA THR A 371 -7.79 14.65 13.34
C THR A 371 -6.34 15.13 13.52
N VAL A 372 -5.94 15.50 14.74
CA VAL A 372 -4.56 15.89 15.03
C VAL A 372 -3.60 14.72 14.80
N SER A 373 -3.97 13.51 15.24
CA SER A 373 -3.20 12.29 14.93
C SER A 373 -3.04 12.09 13.44
N GLY A 374 -4.12 12.24 12.67
CA GLY A 374 -4.12 12.15 11.21
C GLY A 374 -3.22 13.19 10.55
N ILE A 375 -3.21 14.42 11.05
CA ILE A 375 -2.29 15.48 10.58
C ILE A 375 -0.83 15.05 10.77
N ILE A 376 -0.47 14.58 11.95
CA ILE A 376 0.91 14.16 12.25
C ILE A 376 1.31 12.95 11.40
N ILE A 377 0.43 11.96 11.26
CA ILE A 377 0.66 10.78 10.40
C ILE A 377 0.79 11.20 8.93
N GLY A 378 -0.05 12.13 8.46
CA GLY A 378 0.02 12.68 7.11
C GLY A 378 1.35 13.39 6.85
N MET A 379 1.78 14.27 7.75
CA MET A 379 3.10 14.92 7.65
C MET A 379 4.23 13.91 7.64
N SER A 380 4.18 12.92 8.53
CA SER A 380 5.12 11.79 8.56
C SER A 380 5.20 11.09 7.20
N ALA A 381 4.04 10.76 6.61
CA ALA A 381 3.96 10.08 5.31
C ALA A 381 4.56 10.94 4.18
N GLY A 382 4.29 12.24 4.17
CA GLY A 382 4.85 13.16 3.18
C GLY A 382 6.38 13.24 3.23
N ILE A 383 6.94 13.40 4.44
CA ILE A 383 8.39 13.40 4.65
C ILE A 383 8.97 12.05 4.21
N PHE A 384 8.39 10.95 4.65
CA PHE A 384 8.89 9.60 4.37
C PHE A 384 8.89 9.29 2.87
N MET A 385 7.78 9.55 2.17
CA MET A 385 7.65 9.23 0.74
C MET A 385 8.72 9.94 -0.11
N THR A 386 9.00 11.20 0.22
CA THR A 386 9.99 12.01 -0.49
C THR A 386 11.42 11.57 -0.17
N THR A 387 11.74 11.43 1.12
CA THR A 387 13.14 11.27 1.57
C THR A 387 13.61 9.83 1.57
N ASN A 388 12.72 8.87 1.86
CA ASN A 388 13.08 7.46 1.92
C ASN A 388 13.45 6.89 0.54
N TRP A 389 12.71 7.27 -0.52
CA TRP A 389 13.03 6.83 -1.86
C TRP A 389 14.39 7.39 -2.32
N ALA A 390 14.61 8.68 -2.07
CA ALA A 390 15.88 9.32 -2.37
C ALA A 390 17.07 8.67 -1.63
N LEU A 391 16.89 8.34 -0.34
CA LEU A 391 17.89 7.58 0.42
C LEU A 391 18.16 6.20 -0.22
N GLY A 392 17.11 5.52 -0.69
CA GLY A 392 17.24 4.21 -1.31
C GLY A 392 18.04 4.23 -2.61
N THR A 393 17.85 5.25 -3.43
CA THR A 393 18.60 5.41 -4.69
C THR A 393 20.10 5.66 -4.46
N ASP A 394 20.48 6.30 -3.36
CA ASP A 394 21.90 6.52 -3.01
C ASP A 394 22.64 5.24 -2.56
N LEU A 395 21.87 4.23 -2.10
CA LEU A 395 22.43 2.98 -1.58
C LEU A 395 22.59 1.90 -2.67
N VAL A 396 22.23 2.22 -3.91
CA VAL A 396 22.17 1.24 -5.00
C VAL A 396 23.23 1.55 -6.05
N PRO A 397 24.02 0.55 -6.49
CA PRO A 397 24.91 0.73 -7.64
C PRO A 397 24.11 1.14 -8.89
N PRO A 398 24.51 2.20 -9.62
CA PRO A 398 23.77 2.67 -10.80
C PRO A 398 23.53 1.58 -11.85
N GLU A 399 24.50 0.68 -12.05
CA GLU A 399 24.47 -0.39 -13.04
C GLU A 399 23.45 -1.48 -12.70
N GLU A 400 23.13 -1.67 -11.41
CA GLU A 400 22.18 -2.69 -10.93
C GLU A 400 20.87 -2.08 -10.37
N ALA A 401 20.64 -0.77 -10.53
CA ALA A 401 19.53 -0.06 -9.91
C ALA A 401 18.16 -0.72 -10.13
N GLY A 402 17.87 -1.16 -11.35
CA GLY A 402 16.62 -1.85 -11.67
C GLY A 402 16.41 -3.14 -10.87
N ARG A 403 17.47 -3.91 -10.62
CA ARG A 403 17.42 -5.16 -9.86
C ARG A 403 17.14 -4.91 -8.37
N TYR A 404 17.86 -3.96 -7.76
CA TYR A 404 17.72 -3.61 -6.36
C TYR A 404 16.36 -2.96 -6.07
N LEU A 405 15.99 -1.92 -6.83
CA LEU A 405 14.71 -1.22 -6.64
C LEU A 405 13.50 -2.13 -6.93
N GLY A 406 13.65 -3.08 -7.88
CA GLY A 406 12.65 -4.11 -8.13
C GLY A 406 12.37 -4.97 -6.89
N VAL A 407 13.41 -5.40 -6.16
CA VAL A 407 13.26 -6.11 -4.88
C VAL A 407 12.56 -5.25 -3.84
N SER A 408 12.91 -3.96 -3.74
CA SER A 408 12.25 -3.04 -2.80
C SER A 408 10.76 -2.84 -3.09
N ASN A 409 10.37 -2.76 -4.36
CA ASN A 409 8.97 -2.60 -4.75
C ASN A 409 8.12 -3.84 -4.45
N LEU A 410 8.64 -5.04 -4.78
CA LEU A 410 8.00 -6.31 -4.44
C LEU A 410 7.86 -6.48 -2.93
N ALA A 411 8.91 -6.13 -2.18
CA ALA A 411 8.91 -6.17 -0.74
C ALA A 411 7.89 -5.18 -0.15
N GLY A 412 7.65 -4.02 -0.81
CA GLY A 412 6.69 -3.02 -0.34
C GLY A 412 5.26 -3.57 -0.20
N ALA A 413 4.80 -4.39 -1.15
CA ALA A 413 3.50 -5.06 -1.04
C ALA A 413 3.49 -6.14 0.07
N GLY A 414 4.63 -6.79 0.33
CA GLY A 414 4.81 -7.72 1.45
C GLY A 414 4.54 -7.07 2.82
N ALA A 415 4.84 -5.78 2.98
CA ALA A 415 4.52 -5.03 4.20
C ALA A 415 3.01 -5.04 4.51
N GLY A 416 2.16 -4.85 3.50
CA GLY A 416 0.71 -4.90 3.65
C GLY A 416 0.20 -6.30 4.00
N ILE A 417 0.82 -7.36 3.44
CA ILE A 417 0.48 -8.75 3.76
C ILE A 417 0.72 -9.00 5.25
N VAL A 418 1.89 -8.61 5.77
CA VAL A 418 2.24 -8.77 7.19
C VAL A 418 1.31 -7.94 8.08
N GLY A 419 1.14 -6.66 7.78
CA GLY A 419 0.36 -5.75 8.62
C GLY A 419 -1.12 -6.11 8.71
N ALA A 420 -1.76 -6.45 7.59
CA ALA A 420 -3.17 -6.84 7.57
C ALA A 420 -3.37 -8.30 7.99
N GLY A 421 -2.52 -9.21 7.53
CA GLY A 421 -2.66 -10.65 7.77
C GLY A 421 -2.42 -11.07 9.22
N ILE A 422 -1.55 -10.38 9.95
CA ILE A 422 -1.35 -10.60 11.39
C ILE A 422 -2.24 -9.66 12.21
N GLY A 423 -2.38 -8.38 11.78
CA GLY A 423 -3.14 -7.37 12.50
C GLY A 423 -4.63 -7.68 12.61
N GLY A 424 -5.26 -8.22 11.55
CA GLY A 424 -6.68 -8.57 11.56
C GLY A 424 -7.05 -9.59 12.63
N PRO A 425 -6.44 -10.80 12.62
CA PRO A 425 -6.66 -11.82 13.67
C PRO A 425 -6.37 -11.32 15.06
N MET A 426 -5.32 -10.51 15.24
CA MET A 426 -5.03 -9.89 16.52
C MET A 426 -6.13 -8.92 16.96
N ALA A 427 -6.63 -8.09 16.06
CA ALA A 427 -7.72 -7.18 16.40
C ALA A 427 -8.94 -7.95 16.92
N ASP A 428 -9.34 -9.02 16.26
CA ASP A 428 -10.48 -9.84 16.69
C ASP A 428 -10.21 -10.55 18.02
N PHE A 429 -8.99 -11.07 18.21
CA PHE A 429 -8.60 -11.71 19.50
C PHE A 429 -8.79 -10.76 20.69
N PHE A 430 -8.31 -9.51 20.58
CA PHE A 430 -8.46 -8.54 21.66
C PHE A 430 -9.87 -7.97 21.76
N ASN A 431 -10.60 -7.84 20.62
CA ASN A 431 -12.00 -7.42 20.63
C ASN A 431 -12.92 -8.46 21.27
N ALA A 432 -12.58 -9.75 21.22
CA ALA A 432 -13.31 -10.80 21.93
C ALA A 432 -13.20 -10.65 23.46
N TYR A 433 -12.11 -10.05 23.97
CA TYR A 433 -11.96 -9.74 25.38
C TYR A 433 -12.71 -8.45 25.77
N GLN A 434 -12.53 -7.39 24.98
CA GLN A 434 -13.23 -6.10 25.16
C GLN A 434 -13.40 -5.42 23.81
N LYS A 435 -14.63 -5.07 23.43
CA LYS A 435 -14.94 -4.41 22.16
C LYS A 435 -14.12 -3.13 22.01
N GLY A 436 -13.46 -2.96 20.88
CA GLY A 436 -12.58 -1.82 20.55
C GLY A 436 -11.13 -1.97 21.01
N LEU A 437 -10.81 -2.84 21.99
CA LEU A 437 -9.46 -3.05 22.49
C LEU A 437 -8.49 -3.50 21.37
N GLY A 438 -8.98 -4.32 20.43
CA GLY A 438 -8.19 -4.84 19.34
C GLY A 438 -7.58 -3.74 18.47
N TYR A 439 -8.35 -2.70 18.14
CA TYR A 439 -7.84 -1.61 17.34
C TYR A 439 -6.82 -0.74 18.08
N LEU A 440 -7.02 -0.55 19.39
CA LEU A 440 -6.05 0.14 20.25
C LEU A 440 -4.73 -0.62 20.30
N VAL A 441 -4.77 -1.94 20.54
CA VAL A 441 -3.55 -2.77 20.61
C VAL A 441 -2.81 -2.81 19.29
N ILE A 442 -3.50 -3.03 18.16
CA ILE A 442 -2.81 -3.05 16.86
C ILE A 442 -2.21 -1.67 16.50
N PHE A 443 -2.87 -0.56 16.88
CA PHE A 443 -2.30 0.76 16.66
C PHE A 443 -1.06 1.01 17.54
N ALA A 444 -1.06 0.55 18.79
CA ALA A 444 0.14 0.58 19.63
C ALA A 444 1.30 -0.21 18.99
N ILE A 445 1.01 -1.40 18.42
CA ILE A 445 2.00 -2.20 17.69
C ILE A 445 2.49 -1.46 16.44
N TYR A 446 1.61 -0.83 15.66
CA TYR A 446 2.02 -0.06 14.49
C TYR A 446 2.86 1.17 14.87
N GLY A 447 2.55 1.83 16.00
CA GLY A 447 3.41 2.85 16.59
C GLY A 447 4.82 2.33 16.92
N ALA A 448 4.89 1.13 17.49
CA ALA A 448 6.16 0.46 17.76
C ALA A 448 6.91 0.06 16.47
N LEU A 449 6.21 -0.36 15.41
CA LEU A 449 6.84 -0.61 14.09
C LEU A 449 7.44 0.66 13.48
N PHE A 450 6.80 1.83 13.64
CA PHE A 450 7.41 3.11 13.24
C PHE A 450 8.72 3.36 14.00
N LEU A 451 8.75 3.15 15.32
CA LEU A 451 9.99 3.30 16.10
C LEU A 451 11.06 2.27 15.71
N LEU A 452 10.67 1.00 15.49
CA LEU A 452 11.58 -0.02 14.99
C LEU A 452 12.15 0.36 13.61
N SER A 453 11.35 0.99 12.74
CA SER A 453 11.86 1.50 11.46
C SER A 453 13.00 2.50 11.67
N VAL A 454 12.88 3.40 12.65
CA VAL A 454 13.95 4.35 13.00
C VAL A 454 15.20 3.63 13.50
N VAL A 455 15.02 2.63 14.38
CA VAL A 455 16.16 1.84 14.90
C VAL A 455 16.92 1.13 13.77
N THR A 456 16.22 0.64 12.74
CA THR A 456 16.88 -0.02 11.61
C THR A 456 17.78 0.92 10.79
N LEU A 457 17.54 2.23 10.82
CA LEU A 457 18.42 3.22 10.18
C LEU A 457 19.82 3.28 10.80
N LEU A 458 20.00 2.83 12.03
CA LEU A 458 21.34 2.73 12.65
C LEU A 458 22.25 1.77 11.87
N LYS A 459 21.65 0.79 11.15
CA LYS A 459 22.36 -0.16 10.29
C LYS A 459 22.59 0.34 8.86
N VAL A 460 21.96 1.45 8.47
CA VAL A 460 22.13 2.07 7.16
C VAL A 460 23.31 3.05 7.24
N ARG A 461 24.39 2.76 6.52
CA ARG A 461 25.56 3.64 6.40
C ARG A 461 25.47 4.37 5.05
N PRO A 462 25.69 5.69 4.99
CA PRO A 462 25.83 6.39 3.70
C PRO A 462 27.00 5.75 2.91
N THR A 463 26.87 5.69 1.60
CA THR A 463 28.01 5.37 0.73
C THR A 463 29.03 6.49 0.84
N VAL A 464 30.30 6.13 0.93
CA VAL A 464 31.44 7.05 1.09
C VAL A 464 31.43 8.11 -0.03
N GLY A 465 30.80 9.23 0.22
CA GLY A 465 30.67 10.40 -0.66
C GLY A 465 30.28 11.66 0.10
N GLU A 466 29.73 11.52 1.32
CA GLU A 466 29.29 12.65 2.16
C GLU A 466 30.23 12.97 3.35
N GLU A 467 31.41 12.35 3.45
CA GLU A 467 32.39 12.68 4.51
C GLU A 467 33.27 13.86 4.17
N GLY A 468 32.91 14.71 3.21
CA GLY A 468 33.74 15.83 2.74
C GLY A 468 32.96 17.04 2.25
N ALA A 469 31.88 17.46 2.91
CA ALA A 469 31.25 18.75 2.65
C ALA A 469 30.90 19.48 3.96
#